data_683c40c692f11d310705ddb095794d8e
#
_entry.id   683c40c692f11d310705ddb095794d8e
#
_cell.length_a   1.000
_cell.length_b   1.000
_cell.length_c   1.000
_cell.angle_alpha   90.00
_cell.angle_beta   90.00
_cell.angle_gamma   90.00
#
_symmetry.space_group_name_H-M   'P 1'
#
loop_
_entity.id
_entity.type
_entity.pdbx_description
1 polymer ?
#
loop_
_entity_poly.entity_id
_entity_poly.type
_entity_poly.pdbx_seq_one_letter_code
_entity_poly.pdbx_strand_id
1 'polypeptide(L)'
;MRSRAHCFLSGVSVVALSIACLAPSGRALADRVILSPLGDTLPIDSFKAEFVTGTNPLLGNLSWLAVSSGSGIELEMQRLDRSSEGRKRYSLNIEYPQLALGNYFAASYGVRDVTGTGTEHGAFYVAAMAPIRFYGHSPLLRELRVNAGLGTGRMDGLFFGLEARLRGDVRFSAEIYRHRPNVGIALPLVRNMQAKAYSLDGSIYYGLAFSWTH
;
A
#
# COMPACT_ATOMS: atom_id res chain seq x y z
N MET A 1 33.31 -13.80 -16.03
CA MET A 1 32.51 -13.66 -14.77
C MET A 1 31.05 -13.90 -15.12
N ARG A 2 30.52 -15.09 -14.84
CA ARG A 2 29.15 -15.50 -15.21
C ARG A 2 28.22 -15.35 -13.97
N SER A 3 27.11 -14.71 -14.22
CA SER A 3 26.03 -14.29 -13.36
C SER A 3 25.45 -15.43 -12.47
N ARG A 4 25.46 -15.21 -11.14
CA ARG A 4 24.74 -16.02 -10.12
C ARG A 4 23.35 -15.43 -9.76
N ALA A 5 22.74 -14.66 -10.66
CA ALA A 5 21.50 -13.92 -10.36
C ALA A 5 20.19 -14.70 -10.57
N HIS A 6 20.21 -15.88 -11.17
CA HIS A 6 18.97 -16.57 -11.57
C HIS A 6 18.35 -17.51 -10.52
N CYS A 7 19.02 -17.81 -9.41
CA CYS A 7 18.49 -18.80 -8.45
C CYS A 7 17.60 -18.21 -7.33
N PHE A 8 17.60 -16.89 -7.11
CA PHE A 8 16.85 -16.28 -5.99
C PHE A 8 15.39 -15.98 -6.31
N LEU A 9 15.07 -15.74 -7.57
CA LEU A 9 13.69 -15.43 -8.01
C LEU A 9 12.75 -16.65 -7.99
N SER A 10 13.28 -17.84 -8.22
CA SER A 10 12.46 -19.07 -8.25
C SER A 10 11.96 -19.51 -6.86
N GLY A 11 12.75 -19.29 -5.81
CA GLY A 11 12.38 -19.67 -4.45
C GLY A 11 11.27 -18.82 -3.85
N VAL A 12 11.33 -17.49 -4.05
CA VAL A 12 10.32 -16.56 -3.54
C VAL A 12 8.98 -16.73 -4.24
N SER A 13 8.99 -17.02 -5.54
CA SER A 13 7.76 -17.25 -6.31
C SER A 13 7.00 -18.50 -5.87
N VAL A 14 7.69 -19.60 -5.55
CA VAL A 14 7.07 -20.85 -5.10
C VAL A 14 6.46 -20.72 -3.70
N VAL A 15 7.13 -20.05 -2.78
CA VAL A 15 6.63 -19.84 -1.43
C VAL A 15 5.41 -18.91 -1.44
N ALA A 16 5.43 -17.84 -2.22
CA ALA A 16 4.28 -16.93 -2.36
C ALA A 16 3.07 -17.63 -2.97
N LEU A 17 3.26 -18.52 -3.95
CA LEU A 17 2.19 -19.27 -4.59
C LEU A 17 1.59 -20.33 -3.65
N SER A 18 2.41 -20.98 -2.83
CA SER A 18 1.94 -22.00 -1.87
C SER A 18 1.10 -21.41 -0.74
N ILE A 19 1.43 -20.19 -0.27
CA ILE A 19 0.68 -19.47 0.76
C ILE A 19 -0.67 -19.01 0.20
N ALA A 20 -0.73 -18.59 -1.07
CA ALA A 20 -1.96 -18.13 -1.71
C ALA A 20 -3.07 -19.21 -1.79
N CYS A 21 -2.69 -20.49 -1.86
CA CYS A 21 -3.63 -21.61 -1.98
C CYS A 21 -4.29 -22.01 -0.63
N LEU A 22 -3.73 -21.60 0.50
CA LEU A 22 -4.18 -22.04 1.85
C LEU A 22 -5.02 -21.00 2.60
N ALA A 23 -5.17 -19.79 2.05
CA ALA A 23 -5.80 -18.68 2.77
C ALA A 23 -7.33 -18.66 2.65
N PRO A 24 -8.07 -18.52 3.77
CA PRO A 24 -9.52 -18.32 3.76
C PRO A 24 -9.91 -16.96 3.15
N SER A 25 -11.17 -16.80 2.88
CA SER A 25 -11.78 -15.82 1.97
C SER A 25 -11.96 -14.40 2.53
N GLY A 26 -10.96 -13.81 3.12
CA GLY A 26 -10.98 -12.41 3.51
C GLY A 26 -10.46 -11.50 2.40
N ARG A 27 -11.07 -10.33 2.20
CA ARG A 27 -10.53 -9.26 1.36
C ARG A 27 -9.87 -8.25 2.28
N ALA A 28 -8.55 -8.24 2.35
CA ALA A 28 -7.85 -7.17 3.03
C ALA A 28 -8.11 -5.85 2.29
N LEU A 29 -8.51 -4.84 3.02
CA LEU A 29 -8.65 -3.48 2.52
C LEU A 29 -7.26 -2.88 2.31
N ALA A 30 -7.18 -1.79 1.57
CA ALA A 30 -5.91 -1.11 1.38
C ALA A 30 -5.51 -0.38 2.68
N ASP A 31 -4.26 -0.47 3.06
CA ASP A 31 -3.62 0.23 4.16
C ASP A 31 -3.12 1.63 3.77
N ARG A 32 -3.02 1.89 2.47
CA ARG A 32 -2.61 3.17 1.89
C ARG A 32 -3.20 3.33 0.49
N VAL A 33 -3.24 4.57 0.00
CA VAL A 33 -3.64 4.84 -1.40
C VAL A 33 -2.55 4.28 -2.34
N ILE A 34 -1.40 4.91 -2.40
CA ILE A 34 -0.18 4.42 -3.06
C ILE A 34 0.99 4.53 -2.08
N LEU A 35 1.30 5.76 -1.65
CA LEU A 35 2.31 6.09 -0.64
C LEU A 35 1.69 6.73 0.60
N SER A 36 0.60 7.50 0.42
CA SER A 36 -0.08 8.18 1.52
C SER A 36 -0.83 7.19 2.41
N PRO A 37 -0.77 7.37 3.74
CA PRO A 37 -1.56 6.58 4.67
C PRO A 37 -3.06 6.79 4.45
N LEU A 38 -3.86 5.79 4.73
CA LEU A 38 -5.32 5.88 4.75
C LEU A 38 -5.82 6.28 6.13
N GLY A 39 -7.04 6.80 6.19
CA GLY A 39 -7.76 6.97 7.44
C GLY A 39 -8.32 5.65 8.02
N ASP A 40 -8.11 4.54 7.36
CA ASP A 40 -8.58 3.21 7.74
C ASP A 40 -7.41 2.23 7.74
N THR A 41 -7.25 1.50 8.84
CA THR A 41 -6.22 0.48 9.00
C THR A 41 -6.62 -0.83 8.33
N LEU A 42 -5.69 -1.75 8.18
CA LEU A 42 -6.00 -3.11 7.76
C LEU A 42 -7.01 -3.75 8.72
N PRO A 43 -7.92 -4.62 8.22
CA PRO A 43 -8.79 -5.40 9.08
C PRO A 43 -7.98 -6.15 10.15
N ILE A 44 -8.60 -6.34 11.31
CA ILE A 44 -8.01 -7.10 12.41
C ILE A 44 -7.54 -8.48 11.91
N ASP A 45 -6.37 -8.92 12.37
CA ASP A 45 -5.74 -10.19 12.03
C ASP A 45 -5.54 -10.38 10.52
N SER A 46 -5.20 -9.30 9.86
CA SER A 46 -4.87 -9.31 8.44
C SER A 46 -3.41 -8.98 8.17
N PHE A 47 -2.99 -9.38 6.98
CA PHE A 47 -1.64 -9.20 6.51
C PHE A 47 -1.65 -8.81 5.03
N LYS A 48 -0.73 -7.97 4.64
CA LYS A 48 -0.53 -7.55 3.26
C LYS A 48 0.96 -7.49 2.94
N ALA A 49 1.32 -8.03 1.80
CA ALA A 49 2.67 -7.90 1.24
C ALA A 49 2.58 -7.35 -0.18
N GLU A 50 3.52 -6.50 -0.54
CA GLU A 50 3.60 -5.92 -1.86
C GLU A 50 5.05 -5.80 -2.30
N PHE A 51 5.31 -6.16 -3.57
CA PHE A 51 6.63 -6.13 -4.19
C PHE A 51 6.50 -5.51 -5.57
N VAL A 52 7.14 -4.39 -5.79
CA VAL A 52 7.16 -3.71 -7.08
C VAL A 52 8.60 -3.37 -7.49
N THR A 53 8.85 -3.39 -8.78
CA THR A 53 10.13 -3.03 -9.39
C THR A 53 9.94 -1.87 -10.35
N GLY A 54 10.91 -0.99 -10.42
CA GLY A 54 10.92 0.09 -11.39
C GLY A 54 11.20 -0.44 -12.80
N THR A 55 10.62 0.19 -13.81
CA THR A 55 10.88 -0.14 -15.23
C THR A 55 12.32 0.17 -15.63
N ASN A 56 12.97 1.10 -14.92
CA ASN A 56 14.39 1.39 -15.11
C ASN A 56 15.19 0.75 -13.96
N PRO A 57 16.26 -0.01 -14.24
CA PRO A 57 17.12 -0.61 -13.21
C PRO A 57 17.65 0.37 -12.16
N LEU A 58 17.77 1.66 -12.50
CA LEU A 58 18.23 2.70 -11.57
C LEU A 58 17.18 3.07 -10.50
N LEU A 59 15.90 2.76 -10.73
CA LEU A 59 14.81 3.04 -9.80
C LEU A 59 14.81 2.07 -8.61
N GLY A 60 15.33 0.85 -8.80
CA GLY A 60 15.36 -0.18 -7.78
C GLY A 60 14.00 -0.80 -7.49
N ASN A 61 13.90 -1.45 -6.33
CA ASN A 61 12.71 -2.18 -5.89
C ASN A 61 12.10 -1.53 -4.67
N LEU A 62 10.77 -1.58 -4.60
CA LEU A 62 9.99 -1.23 -3.42
C LEU A 62 9.31 -2.49 -2.88
N SER A 63 9.34 -2.69 -1.59
CA SER A 63 8.56 -3.74 -0.94
C SER A 63 7.91 -3.21 0.33
N TRP A 64 6.71 -3.68 0.58
CA TRP A 64 5.92 -3.37 1.77
C TRP A 64 5.40 -4.64 2.40
N LEU A 65 5.40 -4.66 3.70
CA LEU A 65 4.78 -5.69 4.52
C LEU A 65 3.99 -4.98 5.61
N ALA A 66 2.69 -5.21 5.66
CA ALA A 66 1.82 -4.67 6.69
C ALA A 66 1.10 -5.81 7.41
N VAL A 67 0.95 -5.67 8.72
CA VAL A 67 0.20 -6.58 9.58
C VAL A 67 -0.67 -5.77 10.53
N SER A 68 -1.89 -6.22 10.75
CA SER A 68 -2.81 -5.64 11.73
C SER A 68 -3.01 -6.61 12.89
N SER A 69 -2.92 -6.10 14.11
CA SER A 69 -3.15 -6.85 15.34
C SER A 69 -4.61 -6.86 15.75
N GLY A 70 -4.99 -7.73 16.71
CA GLY A 70 -6.33 -7.79 17.30
C GLY A 70 -6.83 -6.48 17.93
N SER A 71 -5.95 -5.51 18.16
CA SER A 71 -6.30 -4.15 18.61
C SER A 71 -6.55 -3.18 17.45
N GLY A 72 -6.39 -3.62 16.19
CA GLY A 72 -6.47 -2.78 15.00
C GLY A 72 -5.22 -1.93 14.75
N ILE A 73 -4.20 -2.06 15.60
CA ILE A 73 -2.91 -1.39 15.35
C ILE A 73 -2.25 -2.05 14.15
N GLU A 74 -1.85 -1.24 13.20
CA GLU A 74 -1.14 -1.68 12.02
C GLU A 74 0.36 -1.39 12.14
N LEU A 75 1.16 -2.38 11.80
CA LEU A 75 2.61 -2.25 11.65
C LEU A 75 2.96 -2.45 10.18
N GLU A 76 3.60 -1.49 9.58
CA GLU A 76 4.08 -1.56 8.21
C GLU A 76 5.60 -1.45 8.16
N MET A 77 6.23 -2.36 7.46
CA MET A 77 7.64 -2.30 7.11
C MET A 77 7.77 -2.00 5.62
N GLN A 78 8.44 -0.92 5.29
CA GLN A 78 8.75 -0.55 3.92
C GLN A 78 10.25 -0.71 3.67
N ARG A 79 10.60 -1.23 2.52
CA ARG A 79 11.98 -1.30 2.04
C ARG A 79 12.07 -0.65 0.66
N LEU A 80 13.00 0.27 0.51
CA LEU A 80 13.35 0.91 -0.74
C LEU A 80 14.80 0.58 -1.09
N ASP A 81 15.00 -0.14 -2.19
CA ASP A 81 16.31 -0.43 -2.77
C ASP A 81 16.51 0.51 -3.97
N ARG A 82 17.31 1.56 -3.80
CA ARG A 82 17.75 2.38 -4.93
C ARG A 82 19.13 1.90 -5.39
N SER A 83 19.19 1.34 -6.58
CA SER A 83 20.44 0.82 -7.15
C SER A 83 21.48 1.91 -7.41
N SER A 84 21.05 3.14 -7.70
CA SER A 84 21.94 4.28 -7.96
C SER A 84 22.74 4.75 -6.73
N GLU A 85 22.24 4.48 -5.51
CA GLU A 85 22.91 4.91 -4.28
C GLU A 85 23.57 3.72 -3.54
N GLY A 86 23.37 2.48 -3.99
CA GLY A 86 23.83 1.28 -3.30
C GLY A 86 23.24 1.12 -1.88
N ARG A 87 22.27 1.95 -1.50
CA ARG A 87 21.71 2.03 -0.16
C ARG A 87 20.32 1.40 -0.11
N LYS A 88 20.15 0.51 0.83
CA LYS A 88 18.83 -0.01 1.22
C LYS A 88 18.30 0.87 2.33
N ARG A 89 17.09 1.40 2.15
CA ARG A 89 16.40 2.16 3.18
C ARG A 89 15.23 1.34 3.70
N TYR A 90 15.12 1.25 4.99
CA TYR A 90 14.01 0.59 5.68
C TYR A 90 13.26 1.62 6.47
N SER A 91 11.93 1.57 6.45
CA SER A 91 11.11 2.32 7.38
C SER A 91 10.13 1.40 8.08
N LEU A 92 9.94 1.63 9.36
CA LEU A 92 8.89 1.03 10.16
C LEU A 92 7.84 2.10 10.42
N ASN A 93 6.60 1.79 10.06
CA ASN A 93 5.47 2.68 10.26
C ASN A 93 4.51 2.03 11.26
N ILE A 94 3.89 2.84 12.09
CA ILE A 94 2.90 2.40 13.07
C ILE A 94 1.67 3.26 12.87
N GLU A 95 0.53 2.62 12.69
CA GLU A 95 -0.75 3.28 12.51
C GLU A 95 -1.77 2.80 13.55
N TYR A 96 -2.52 3.74 14.10
CA TYR A 96 -3.54 3.52 15.11
C TYR A 96 -4.91 3.92 14.54
N PRO A 97 -5.92 3.04 14.60
CA PRO A 97 -7.29 3.42 14.31
C PRO A 97 -7.79 4.38 15.39
N GLN A 98 -8.29 5.54 14.98
CA GLN A 98 -8.82 6.55 15.93
C GLN A 98 -10.34 6.50 16.03
N LEU A 99 -10.98 6.43 14.88
CA LEU A 99 -12.44 6.51 14.78
C LEU A 99 -12.91 5.74 13.56
N ALA A 100 -13.94 4.94 13.75
CA ALA A 100 -14.68 4.32 12.65
C ALA A 100 -16.17 4.58 12.87
N LEU A 101 -16.78 5.45 12.08
CA LEU A 101 -18.21 5.72 12.08
C LEU A 101 -18.89 4.80 11.06
N GLY A 102 -18.91 3.52 11.37
CA GLY A 102 -19.49 2.49 10.53
C GLY A 102 -18.86 2.47 9.14
N ASN A 103 -19.71 2.54 8.11
CA ASN A 103 -19.29 2.50 6.71
C ASN A 103 -19.10 3.89 6.08
N TYR A 104 -19.13 4.96 6.85
CA TYR A 104 -19.19 6.33 6.30
C TYR A 104 -17.89 7.11 6.45
N PHE A 105 -17.13 6.81 7.50
CA PHE A 105 -15.94 7.58 7.82
C PHE A 105 -15.00 6.75 8.68
N ALA A 106 -13.72 6.86 8.43
CA ALA A 106 -12.66 6.34 9.28
C ALA A 106 -11.57 7.40 9.44
N ALA A 107 -10.90 7.40 10.57
CA ALA A 107 -9.74 8.23 10.81
C ALA A 107 -8.67 7.44 11.55
N SER A 108 -7.44 7.71 11.21
CA SER A 108 -6.26 7.12 11.81
C SER A 108 -5.22 8.19 12.15
N TYR A 109 -4.28 7.84 12.98
CA TYR A 109 -3.06 8.59 13.20
C TYR A 109 -1.89 7.63 13.32
N GLY A 110 -0.70 8.10 13.03
CA GLY A 110 0.46 7.23 13.09
C GLY A 110 1.79 7.95 12.99
N VAL A 111 2.82 7.13 12.95
CA VAL A 111 4.20 7.56 12.76
C VAL A 111 4.80 6.80 11.59
N ARG A 112 5.31 7.53 10.63
CA ARG A 112 6.07 7.01 9.51
C ARG A 112 7.56 7.03 9.83
N ASP A 113 8.25 5.95 9.44
CA ASP A 113 9.70 5.84 9.56
C ASP A 113 10.20 6.04 11.00
N VAL A 114 9.64 5.30 11.94
CA VAL A 114 10.02 5.31 13.38
C VAL A 114 11.52 5.08 13.56
N THR A 115 12.13 4.28 12.68
CA THR A 115 13.56 3.98 12.71
C THR A 115 14.44 5.16 12.27
N GLY A 116 13.88 6.15 11.58
CA GLY A 116 14.60 7.29 11.02
C GLY A 116 15.56 6.93 9.89
N THR A 117 15.55 5.68 9.41
CA THR A 117 16.45 5.19 8.36
C THR A 117 15.85 5.24 6.96
N GLY A 118 14.55 5.45 6.87
CA GLY A 118 13.80 5.60 5.62
C GLY A 118 13.84 7.01 5.04
N THR A 119 12.75 7.40 4.43
CA THR A 119 12.65 8.71 3.73
C THR A 119 11.90 9.77 4.53
N GLU A 120 11.15 9.40 5.56
CA GLU A 120 10.22 10.28 6.27
C GLU A 120 10.70 10.68 7.67
N HIS A 121 11.70 9.99 8.22
CA HIS A 121 12.44 10.36 9.43
C HIS A 121 11.57 10.65 10.66
N GLY A 122 10.68 9.74 11.00
CA GLY A 122 9.83 9.86 12.20
C GLY A 122 8.70 10.87 12.06
N ALA A 123 8.12 10.99 10.87
CA ALA A 123 7.02 11.92 10.62
C ALA A 123 5.71 11.42 11.26
N PHE A 124 5.04 12.29 12.02
CA PHE A 124 3.69 12.05 12.51
C PHE A 124 2.65 12.45 11.47
N TYR A 125 1.52 11.74 11.47
CA TYR A 125 0.40 12.10 10.62
C TYR A 125 -0.95 11.82 11.28
N VAL A 126 -1.97 12.46 10.73
CA VAL A 126 -3.37 12.12 10.88
C VAL A 126 -3.99 11.99 9.50
N ALA A 127 -4.86 11.00 9.33
CA ALA A 127 -5.55 10.75 8.08
C ALA A 127 -7.04 10.48 8.32
N ALA A 128 -7.85 10.82 7.34
CA ALA A 128 -9.28 10.56 7.34
C ALA A 128 -9.71 10.02 5.98
N MET A 129 -10.64 9.07 5.96
CA MET A 129 -11.13 8.43 4.76
C MET A 129 -12.65 8.35 4.79
N ALA A 130 -13.29 8.65 3.67
CA ALA A 130 -14.71 8.49 3.45
C ALA A 130 -14.97 7.60 2.22
N PRO A 131 -15.62 6.43 2.40
CA PRO A 131 -16.06 5.59 1.29
C PRO A 131 -17.42 6.08 0.77
N ILE A 132 -17.52 6.29 -0.54
CA ILE A 132 -18.75 6.59 -1.26
C ILE A 132 -19.14 5.36 -2.06
N ARG A 133 -20.24 4.71 -1.71
CA ARG A 133 -20.69 3.48 -2.36
C ARG A 133 -21.81 3.75 -3.34
N PHE A 134 -21.70 3.18 -4.52
CA PHE A 134 -22.66 3.35 -5.63
C PHE A 134 -23.52 2.08 -5.76
N TYR A 135 -24.58 2.01 -4.98
CA TYR A 135 -25.53 0.89 -5.03
C TYR A 135 -26.48 1.05 -6.23
N GLY A 136 -26.29 0.21 -7.25
CA GLY A 136 -27.25 0.13 -8.39
C GLY A 136 -27.27 1.30 -9.37
N HIS A 137 -26.55 2.37 -9.11
CA HIS A 137 -26.60 3.60 -9.92
C HIS A 137 -25.47 3.70 -10.96
N SER A 138 -24.45 2.86 -10.84
CA SER A 138 -23.36 2.80 -11.80
C SER A 138 -23.06 1.36 -12.22
N PRO A 139 -23.04 1.04 -13.51
CA PRO A 139 -22.68 -0.30 -13.97
C PRO A 139 -21.20 -0.65 -13.78
N LEU A 140 -20.36 0.35 -13.65
CA LEU A 140 -18.90 0.18 -13.59
C LEU A 140 -18.31 0.49 -12.21
N LEU A 141 -18.66 1.63 -11.61
CA LEU A 141 -18.08 2.11 -10.35
C LEU A 141 -18.83 1.53 -9.16
N ARG A 142 -18.14 0.82 -8.30
CA ARG A 142 -18.70 0.24 -7.07
C ARG A 142 -18.49 1.12 -5.85
N GLU A 143 -17.30 1.66 -5.72
CA GLU A 143 -16.90 2.44 -4.55
C GLU A 143 -15.87 3.48 -4.97
N LEU A 144 -15.96 4.67 -4.40
CA LEU A 144 -14.94 5.71 -4.43
C LEU A 144 -14.53 5.98 -2.99
N ARG A 145 -13.25 5.92 -2.69
CA ARG A 145 -12.69 6.34 -1.40
C ARG A 145 -11.98 7.65 -1.58
N VAL A 146 -12.35 8.59 -0.75
CA VAL A 146 -11.67 9.89 -0.64
C VAL A 146 -10.86 9.88 0.63
N ASN A 147 -9.58 10.15 0.53
CA ASN A 147 -8.64 10.19 1.64
C ASN A 147 -7.98 11.57 1.72
N ALA A 148 -7.83 12.09 2.91
CA ALA A 148 -7.11 13.32 3.16
C ALA A 148 -6.38 13.24 4.50
N GLY A 149 -5.25 13.90 4.60
CA GLY A 149 -4.51 13.93 5.86
C GLY A 149 -3.47 15.02 5.91
N LEU A 150 -2.85 15.12 7.07
CA LEU A 150 -1.80 16.07 7.38
C LEU A 150 -0.64 15.33 8.02
N GLY A 151 0.55 15.54 7.51
CA GLY A 151 1.79 14.97 8.04
C GLY A 151 2.80 16.04 8.43
N THR A 152 3.67 15.69 9.37
CA THR A 152 4.77 16.55 9.83
C THR A 152 6.08 16.18 9.14
N GLY A 153 7.12 16.99 9.38
CA GLY A 153 8.47 16.68 8.93
C GLY A 153 8.56 16.49 7.42
N ARG A 154 9.11 15.38 6.99
CA ARG A 154 9.29 15.08 5.55
C ARG A 154 8.05 14.56 4.83
N MET A 155 6.94 14.34 5.52
CA MET A 155 5.65 14.14 4.84
C MET A 155 5.13 15.43 4.21
N ASP A 156 5.61 16.58 4.70
CA ASP A 156 5.45 17.90 4.07
C ASP A 156 3.99 18.35 3.91
N GLY A 157 3.25 18.30 5.02
CA GLY A 157 1.93 18.92 5.14
C GLY A 157 0.77 18.07 4.63
N LEU A 158 -0.11 18.66 3.83
CA LEU A 158 -1.33 18.03 3.36
C LEU A 158 -1.07 16.96 2.30
N PHE A 159 -1.79 15.86 2.40
CA PHE A 159 -1.88 14.86 1.36
C PHE A 159 -3.34 14.51 1.07
N PHE A 160 -3.60 14.10 -0.16
CA PHE A 160 -4.92 13.71 -0.63
C PHE A 160 -4.81 12.45 -1.48
N GLY A 161 -5.84 11.61 -1.41
CA GLY A 161 -5.90 10.39 -2.19
C GLY A 161 -7.32 10.06 -2.62
N LEU A 162 -7.42 9.40 -3.76
CA LEU A 162 -8.65 8.84 -4.30
C LEU A 162 -8.38 7.40 -4.70
N GLU A 163 -9.29 6.50 -4.36
CA GLU A 163 -9.31 5.14 -4.88
C GLU A 163 -10.69 4.83 -5.45
N ALA A 164 -10.76 4.54 -6.73
CA ALA A 164 -11.97 4.08 -7.42
C ALA A 164 -11.93 2.57 -7.59
N ARG A 165 -12.90 1.86 -7.03
CA ARG A 165 -13.09 0.43 -7.19
C ARG A 165 -14.16 0.16 -8.22
N LEU A 166 -13.78 -0.50 -9.30
CA LEU A 166 -14.65 -0.86 -10.40
C LEU A 166 -15.24 -2.27 -10.24
N ARG A 167 -16.16 -2.60 -11.13
CA ARG A 167 -16.66 -3.97 -11.30
C ARG A 167 -15.50 -4.90 -11.67
N GLY A 168 -15.45 -6.10 -11.07
CA GLY A 168 -14.32 -7.02 -11.24
C GLY A 168 -13.13 -6.72 -10.32
N ASP A 169 -13.32 -5.83 -9.32
CA ASP A 169 -12.33 -5.48 -8.31
C ASP A 169 -11.06 -4.79 -8.87
N VAL A 170 -11.14 -4.27 -10.09
CA VAL A 170 -10.10 -3.37 -10.63
C VAL A 170 -10.12 -2.08 -9.82
N ARG A 171 -8.95 -1.59 -9.43
CA ARG A 171 -8.81 -0.36 -8.66
C ARG A 171 -7.93 0.63 -9.38
N PHE A 172 -8.37 1.88 -9.41
CA PHE A 172 -7.56 3.02 -9.82
C PHE A 172 -7.31 3.88 -8.60
N SER A 173 -6.07 4.28 -8.42
CA SER A 173 -5.65 5.14 -7.32
C SER A 173 -4.97 6.38 -7.87
N ALA A 174 -5.25 7.51 -7.25
CA ALA A 174 -4.55 8.77 -7.50
C ALA A 174 -4.30 9.46 -6.16
N GLU A 175 -3.13 10.04 -5.99
CA GLU A 175 -2.79 10.79 -4.78
C GLU A 175 -1.91 11.99 -5.07
N ILE A 176 -1.97 12.97 -4.20
CA ILE A 176 -0.96 14.02 -4.06
C ILE A 176 -0.29 13.77 -2.71
N TYR A 177 0.97 13.37 -2.76
CA TYR A 177 1.78 13.07 -1.58
C TYR A 177 3.12 13.79 -1.68
N ARG A 178 3.46 14.58 -0.65
CA ARG A 178 4.66 15.42 -0.66
C ARG A 178 4.73 16.33 -1.89
N HIS A 179 3.60 16.98 -2.22
CA HIS A 179 3.39 17.84 -3.40
C HIS A 179 3.61 17.16 -4.76
N ARG A 180 3.66 15.82 -4.80
CA ARG A 180 3.86 15.06 -6.03
C ARG A 180 2.64 14.23 -6.36
N PRO A 181 2.15 14.29 -7.60
CA PRO A 181 1.07 13.42 -8.04
C PRO A 181 1.59 12.01 -8.31
N ASN A 182 0.86 11.03 -7.82
CA ASN A 182 1.07 9.62 -8.10
C ASN A 182 -0.23 9.02 -8.60
N VAL A 183 -0.17 8.07 -9.50
CA VAL A 183 -1.33 7.32 -9.98
C VAL A 183 -1.01 5.84 -10.02
N GLY A 184 -2.04 5.02 -9.86
CA GLY A 184 -1.87 3.58 -9.84
C GLY A 184 -3.07 2.81 -10.34
N ILE A 185 -2.82 1.58 -10.74
CA ILE A 185 -3.83 0.59 -11.08
C ILE A 185 -3.50 -0.73 -10.38
N ALA A 186 -4.54 -1.40 -9.90
CA ALA A 186 -4.45 -2.76 -9.39
C ALA A 186 -5.49 -3.64 -10.07
N LEU A 187 -5.02 -4.76 -10.59
CA LEU A 187 -5.82 -5.76 -11.32
C LEU A 187 -5.85 -7.05 -10.49
N PRO A 188 -7.02 -7.58 -10.13
CA PRO A 188 -7.10 -8.86 -9.44
C PRO A 188 -6.63 -9.98 -10.38
N LEU A 189 -5.74 -10.84 -9.89
CA LEU A 189 -5.28 -12.04 -10.59
C LEU A 189 -6.01 -13.28 -10.07
N VAL A 190 -5.89 -13.51 -8.78
CA VAL A 190 -6.60 -14.56 -8.04
C VAL A 190 -7.07 -13.97 -6.70
N ARG A 191 -7.81 -14.76 -5.90
CA ARG A 191 -8.53 -14.29 -4.72
C ARG A 191 -7.77 -13.31 -3.82
N ASN A 192 -6.49 -13.56 -3.55
CA ASN A 192 -5.68 -12.79 -2.61
C ASN A 192 -4.48 -12.10 -3.27
N MET A 193 -4.42 -12.09 -4.60
CA MET A 193 -3.32 -11.51 -5.34
C MET A 193 -3.80 -10.48 -6.36
N GLN A 194 -3.02 -9.44 -6.51
CA GLN A 194 -3.26 -8.36 -7.48
C GLN A 194 -1.97 -8.04 -8.22
N ALA A 195 -2.06 -7.84 -9.53
CA ALA A 195 -1.02 -7.14 -10.26
C ALA A 195 -1.19 -5.62 -10.04
N LYS A 196 -0.09 -4.92 -9.85
CA LYS A 196 -0.10 -3.47 -9.62
C LYS A 196 0.87 -2.75 -10.54
N ALA A 197 0.49 -1.57 -10.96
CA ALA A 197 1.38 -0.64 -11.63
C ALA A 197 1.16 0.77 -11.07
N TYR A 198 2.27 1.50 -10.88
CA TYR A 198 2.26 2.86 -10.33
C TYR A 198 3.12 3.78 -11.18
N SER A 199 2.69 5.01 -11.32
CA SER A 199 3.56 6.13 -11.65
C SER A 199 3.85 6.88 -10.35
N LEU A 200 5.08 6.78 -9.86
CA LEU A 200 5.56 7.45 -8.67
C LEU A 200 6.59 8.48 -9.08
N ASP A 201 6.30 9.76 -8.85
CA ASP A 201 7.22 10.84 -9.20
C ASP A 201 7.70 10.77 -10.67
N GLY A 202 6.77 10.46 -11.58
CA GLY A 202 7.05 10.29 -13.01
C GLY A 202 7.76 8.99 -13.40
N SER A 203 8.05 8.12 -12.45
CA SER A 203 8.69 6.83 -12.68
C SER A 203 7.68 5.69 -12.57
N ILE A 204 7.75 4.73 -13.48
CA ILE A 204 6.81 3.59 -13.52
C ILE A 204 7.37 2.42 -12.74
N TYR A 205 6.54 1.88 -11.86
CA TYR A 205 6.77 0.66 -11.10
C TYR A 205 5.65 -0.34 -11.36
N TYR A 206 5.97 -1.62 -11.36
CA TYR A 206 4.98 -2.69 -11.50
C TYR A 206 5.36 -3.88 -10.62
N GLY A 207 4.38 -4.65 -10.23
CA GLY A 207 4.61 -5.81 -9.37
C GLY A 207 3.35 -6.50 -8.90
N LEU A 208 3.45 -7.14 -7.76
CA LEU A 208 2.41 -7.97 -7.17
C LEU A 208 2.13 -7.54 -5.74
N ALA A 209 0.86 -7.62 -5.37
CA ALA A 209 0.42 -7.53 -3.99
C ALA A 209 -0.32 -8.80 -3.59
N PHE A 210 -0.10 -9.22 -2.37
CA PHE A 210 -0.78 -10.32 -1.72
C PHE A 210 -1.44 -9.80 -0.45
N SER A 211 -2.69 -10.22 -0.18
CA SER A 211 -3.40 -9.86 1.05
C SER A 211 -4.15 -11.06 1.60
N TRP A 212 -4.15 -11.16 2.93
CA TRP A 212 -4.87 -12.21 3.66
C TRP A 212 -5.58 -11.61 4.86
N THR A 213 -6.78 -12.09 5.13
CA THR A 213 -7.58 -11.75 6.33
C THR A 213 -8.12 -13.05 6.89
N HIS A 214 -7.98 -13.22 8.19
CA HIS A 214 -8.49 -14.39 8.92
C HIS A 214 -10.02 -14.44 8.95
#